data_06770a177e13a3d8cb2ee2f0e094901d
#
_entry.id   06770a177e13a3d8cb2ee2f0e094901d
#
_cell.length_a   1.000
_cell.length_b   1.000
_cell.length_c   1.000
_cell.angle_alpha   90.00
_cell.angle_beta   90.00
_cell.angle_gamma   90.00
#
_symmetry.space_group_name_H-M   'P 1'
#
loop_
_entity.id
_entity.type
_entity.pdbx_description
1 polymer ?
#
loop_
_entity_poly.entity_id
_entity_poly.type
_entity_poly.pdbx_seq_one_letter_code
_entity_poly.pdbx_strand_id
1 'polypeptide(L)'
;EDEGAGNHFNCPIVMSYSEALRLNIDELNETDVEFLNPFVPYDQKDHLKKRLYVELVEKHPELMKDVKGKLPSKKDIEAAVEAAWAEDVAFKEDIRHKGEETLKWMEDTGTHGIVLAGRPYHLDPEINHAIPELLQSFGLAVLTEDSVAHMARLERPIRVVDQWMYHTRLYNSAKLVTTRDDLDLVQLNSFGCGLDALTTDQVQEILEGAGKIYTVLKIDEVSNLGAARIRIRSLLAALKDQADELAEQNAHASTCAVASLDIDAIQADIDARLAEKTGKTEGEAARALAQATLDEAEATQEADALATTEAAESAS
;
A
#
# COMPACT_ATOMS: atom_id res chain seq x y z
N GLU A 1 12.04 0.28 -13.09
CA GLU A 1 13.12 0.01 -12.11
C GLU A 1 14.16 1.13 -12.17
N ASP A 2 14.74 1.50 -11.03
CA ASP A 2 15.80 2.50 -10.99
C ASP A 2 17.15 1.80 -11.18
N GLU A 3 17.74 1.95 -12.36
CA GLU A 3 19.03 1.36 -12.73
C GLU A 3 20.20 1.79 -11.83
N GLY A 4 20.04 2.90 -11.09
CA GLY A 4 21.02 3.39 -10.12
C GLY A 4 21.02 2.64 -8.78
N ALA A 5 19.99 1.85 -8.49
CA ALA A 5 19.93 1.02 -7.29
C ALA A 5 20.95 -0.14 -7.35
N GLY A 6 21.45 -0.56 -6.19
CA GLY A 6 22.47 -1.61 -6.12
C GLY A 6 21.96 -3.00 -6.50
N ASN A 7 20.71 -3.29 -6.23
CA ASN A 7 20.04 -4.57 -6.47
C ASN A 7 18.53 -4.38 -6.59
N HIS A 8 17.84 -5.43 -7.05
CA HIS A 8 16.38 -5.44 -7.22
C HIS A 8 15.77 -6.66 -6.49
N PHE A 9 16.19 -6.89 -5.26
CA PHE A 9 15.66 -7.99 -4.45
C PHE A 9 14.26 -7.69 -3.94
N ASN A 10 13.51 -8.74 -3.74
CA ASN A 10 12.25 -8.69 -3.02
C ASN A 10 12.49 -8.90 -1.51
N CYS A 11 11.46 -8.68 -0.70
CA CYS A 11 11.50 -8.95 0.74
C CYS A 11 11.82 -10.42 1.03
N PRO A 12 12.78 -10.74 1.93
CA PRO A 12 13.12 -12.12 2.28
C PRO A 12 11.94 -12.93 2.82
N ILE A 13 11.04 -12.29 3.55
CA ILE A 13 9.82 -12.94 4.08
C ILE A 13 8.92 -13.39 2.91
N VAL A 14 8.70 -12.51 1.91
CA VAL A 14 7.91 -12.84 0.72
C VAL A 14 8.55 -14.01 -0.05
N MET A 15 9.88 -14.04 -0.15
CA MET A 15 10.62 -15.12 -0.81
C MET A 15 10.49 -16.46 -0.11
N SER A 16 10.26 -16.47 1.21
CA SER A 16 10.17 -17.69 2.03
C SER A 16 8.74 -18.13 2.35
N TYR A 17 7.71 -17.40 1.94
CA TYR A 17 6.32 -17.69 2.32
C TYR A 17 5.88 -19.10 1.95
N SER A 18 6.17 -19.57 0.74
CA SER A 18 5.76 -20.89 0.29
C SER A 18 6.37 -22.01 1.15
N GLU A 19 7.64 -21.88 1.51
CA GLU A 19 8.30 -22.84 2.41
C GLU A 19 7.75 -22.74 3.85
N ALA A 20 7.50 -21.52 4.33
CA ALA A 20 6.91 -21.31 5.65
C ALA A 20 5.50 -21.92 5.74
N LEU A 21 4.66 -21.72 4.72
CA LEU A 21 3.33 -22.34 4.65
C LEU A 21 3.43 -23.88 4.64
N ARG A 22 4.27 -24.43 3.77
CA ARG A 22 4.46 -25.88 3.65
C ARG A 22 4.91 -26.54 4.96
N LEU A 23 5.73 -25.84 5.77
CA LEU A 23 6.29 -26.36 7.00
C LEU A 23 5.40 -26.14 8.24
N ASN A 24 4.44 -25.22 8.19
CA ASN A 24 3.66 -24.82 9.35
C ASN A 24 2.15 -25.09 9.22
N ILE A 25 1.67 -25.54 8.07
CA ILE A 25 0.27 -25.89 7.87
C ILE A 25 0.18 -27.41 7.80
N ASP A 26 -0.34 -28.04 8.86
CA ASP A 26 -0.42 -29.51 9.00
C ASP A 26 -1.29 -30.11 7.89
N GLU A 27 -2.39 -29.47 7.50
CA GLU A 27 -3.30 -29.92 6.45
C GLU A 27 -2.61 -30.11 5.10
N LEU A 28 -1.56 -29.33 4.79
CA LEU A 28 -0.78 -29.53 3.57
C LEU A 28 0.07 -30.81 3.58
N ASN A 29 0.36 -31.34 4.79
CA ASN A 29 1.17 -32.54 4.98
C ASN A 29 0.32 -33.79 5.29
N GLU A 30 -0.88 -33.62 5.86
CA GLU A 30 -1.75 -34.67 6.34
C GLU A 30 -2.89 -35.05 5.38
N THR A 31 -3.09 -34.23 4.33
CA THR A 31 -4.12 -34.44 3.32
C THR A 31 -3.54 -34.76 1.93
N ASP A 32 -4.40 -35.18 1.00
CA ASP A 32 -4.01 -35.45 -0.40
C ASP A 32 -3.91 -34.13 -1.25
N VAL A 33 -3.85 -32.96 -0.61
CA VAL A 33 -3.68 -31.68 -1.28
C VAL A 33 -2.26 -31.58 -1.83
N GLU A 34 -2.14 -31.41 -3.13
CA GLU A 34 -0.85 -31.15 -3.77
C GLU A 34 -0.47 -29.69 -3.66
N PHE A 35 0.63 -29.40 -2.95
CA PHE A 35 1.16 -28.04 -2.79
C PHE A 35 2.23 -27.74 -3.83
N LEU A 36 1.86 -26.97 -4.86
CA LEU A 36 2.77 -26.59 -5.95
C LEU A 36 3.61 -25.37 -5.53
N ASN A 37 4.92 -25.54 -5.48
CA ASN A 37 5.87 -24.47 -5.18
C ASN A 37 7.04 -24.49 -6.21
N PRO A 38 6.78 -24.29 -7.51
CA PRO A 38 7.82 -24.24 -8.50
C PRO A 38 8.61 -22.95 -8.41
N PHE A 39 9.93 -23.03 -8.59
CA PHE A 39 10.72 -21.85 -8.84
C PHE A 39 10.38 -21.27 -10.22
N VAL A 40 9.89 -20.03 -10.25
CA VAL A 40 9.48 -19.33 -11.46
C VAL A 40 10.34 -18.08 -11.65
N PRO A 41 11.27 -18.06 -12.64
CA PRO A 41 12.19 -16.94 -12.89
C PRO A 41 11.45 -15.78 -13.58
N TYR A 42 10.79 -14.95 -12.79
CA TYR A 42 9.92 -13.88 -13.29
C TYR A 42 10.67 -12.72 -13.96
N ASP A 43 11.96 -12.58 -13.72
CA ASP A 43 12.86 -11.58 -14.32
C ASP A 43 13.42 -12.02 -15.68
N GLN A 44 13.30 -13.31 -16.05
CA GLN A 44 13.89 -13.90 -17.24
C GLN A 44 12.84 -14.58 -18.13
N LYS A 45 12.22 -13.79 -18.99
CA LYS A 45 11.08 -14.22 -19.83
C LYS A 45 11.30 -15.56 -20.56
N ASP A 46 12.45 -15.79 -21.16
CA ASP A 46 12.73 -17.03 -21.89
C ASP A 46 12.92 -18.26 -20.97
N HIS A 47 13.42 -18.05 -19.76
CA HIS A 47 13.48 -19.08 -18.75
C HIS A 47 12.11 -19.36 -18.16
N LEU A 48 11.29 -18.32 -17.97
CA LEU A 48 9.91 -18.43 -17.52
C LEU A 48 9.09 -19.29 -18.46
N LYS A 49 9.14 -19.06 -19.79
CA LYS A 49 8.46 -19.87 -20.81
C LYS A 49 8.77 -21.35 -20.68
N LYS A 50 10.07 -21.67 -20.60
CA LYS A 50 10.55 -23.06 -20.46
C LYS A 50 10.08 -23.68 -19.15
N ARG A 51 10.20 -22.92 -18.05
CA ARG A 51 9.85 -23.42 -16.72
C ARG A 51 8.36 -23.68 -16.58
N LEU A 52 7.52 -22.77 -17.03
CA LEU A 52 6.07 -22.94 -17.00
C LEU A 52 5.62 -24.15 -17.85
N TYR A 53 6.21 -24.37 -19.01
CA TYR A 53 5.90 -25.56 -19.80
C TYR A 53 6.21 -26.85 -19.03
N VAL A 54 7.41 -26.96 -18.45
CA VAL A 54 7.81 -28.13 -17.67
C VAL A 54 6.91 -28.32 -16.45
N GLU A 55 6.68 -27.28 -15.68
CA GLU A 55 5.91 -27.39 -14.42
C GLU A 55 4.43 -27.69 -14.67
N LEU A 56 3.78 -26.97 -15.61
CA LEU A 56 2.35 -27.08 -15.81
C LEU A 56 1.94 -28.16 -16.82
N VAL A 57 2.75 -28.40 -17.86
CA VAL A 57 2.35 -29.33 -18.94
C VAL A 57 2.99 -30.71 -18.79
N GLU A 58 4.26 -30.77 -18.40
CA GLU A 58 4.96 -32.06 -18.28
C GLU A 58 4.76 -32.71 -16.91
N LYS A 59 4.79 -31.93 -15.82
CA LYS A 59 4.64 -32.47 -14.46
C LYS A 59 3.19 -32.57 -13.99
N HIS A 60 2.36 -31.57 -14.32
CA HIS A 60 0.97 -31.46 -13.87
C HIS A 60 0.00 -31.33 -15.06
N PRO A 61 0.00 -32.29 -16.00
CA PRO A 61 -0.84 -32.23 -17.20
C PRO A 61 -2.34 -32.20 -16.90
N GLU A 62 -2.76 -32.70 -15.75
CA GLU A 62 -4.16 -32.67 -15.28
C GLU A 62 -4.70 -31.25 -15.09
N LEU A 63 -3.84 -30.30 -14.73
CA LEU A 63 -4.21 -28.90 -14.53
C LEU A 63 -4.43 -28.15 -15.86
N MET A 64 -3.82 -28.64 -16.95
CA MET A 64 -3.73 -27.92 -18.22
C MET A 64 -4.59 -28.49 -19.34
N LYS A 65 -5.29 -29.59 -19.10
CA LYS A 65 -6.20 -30.16 -20.11
C LYS A 65 -7.41 -29.27 -20.34
N ASP A 66 -7.68 -28.96 -21.60
CA ASP A 66 -8.93 -28.31 -21.99
C ASP A 66 -10.14 -29.24 -21.81
N VAL A 67 -11.35 -28.75 -22.10
CA VAL A 67 -12.61 -29.51 -22.01
C VAL A 67 -12.65 -30.74 -22.95
N LYS A 68 -11.73 -30.81 -23.91
CA LYS A 68 -11.55 -31.93 -24.82
C LYS A 68 -10.39 -32.84 -24.42
N GLY A 69 -9.72 -32.58 -23.30
CA GLY A 69 -8.57 -33.31 -22.81
C GLY A 69 -7.26 -33.03 -23.55
N LYS A 70 -7.21 -31.96 -24.36
CA LYS A 70 -6.01 -31.58 -25.12
C LYS A 70 -5.10 -30.71 -24.24
N LEU A 71 -3.80 -31.03 -24.24
CA LEU A 71 -2.77 -30.22 -23.60
C LEU A 71 -2.30 -29.06 -24.50
N PRO A 72 -1.94 -27.90 -23.94
CA PRO A 72 -1.32 -26.85 -24.70
C PRO A 72 0.06 -27.27 -25.22
N SER A 73 0.39 -26.82 -26.41
CA SER A 73 1.73 -27.01 -26.98
C SER A 73 2.72 -26.01 -26.31
N LYS A 74 4.00 -26.27 -26.50
CA LYS A 74 5.07 -25.33 -26.07
C LYS A 74 4.88 -23.93 -26.66
N LYS A 75 4.43 -23.83 -27.93
CA LYS A 75 4.15 -22.54 -28.58
C LYS A 75 2.96 -21.83 -27.93
N ASP A 76 1.96 -22.56 -27.43
CA ASP A 76 0.81 -21.96 -26.76
C ASP A 76 1.24 -21.34 -25.42
N ILE A 77 2.12 -22.02 -24.66
CA ILE A 77 2.70 -21.48 -23.42
C ILE A 77 3.60 -20.27 -23.71
N GLU A 78 4.44 -20.34 -24.75
CA GLU A 78 5.28 -19.22 -25.16
C GLU A 78 4.43 -17.99 -25.53
N ALA A 79 3.36 -18.19 -26.29
CA ALA A 79 2.44 -17.11 -26.67
C ALA A 79 1.69 -16.53 -25.46
N ALA A 80 1.26 -17.38 -24.52
CA ALA A 80 0.60 -16.94 -23.30
C ALA A 80 1.53 -16.08 -22.41
N VAL A 81 2.79 -16.49 -22.28
CA VAL A 81 3.81 -15.70 -21.52
C VAL A 81 4.08 -14.37 -22.20
N GLU A 82 4.20 -14.35 -23.55
CA GLU A 82 4.37 -13.07 -24.27
C GLU A 82 3.18 -12.12 -24.07
N ALA A 83 1.95 -12.65 -24.15
CA ALA A 83 0.76 -11.85 -23.94
C ALA A 83 0.67 -11.31 -22.50
N ALA A 84 0.92 -12.17 -21.51
CA ALA A 84 0.93 -11.78 -20.10
C ALA A 84 2.01 -10.74 -19.78
N TRP A 85 3.19 -10.89 -20.39
CA TRP A 85 4.28 -9.92 -20.21
C TRP A 85 3.96 -8.57 -20.85
N ALA A 86 3.35 -8.57 -22.03
CA ALA A 86 2.91 -7.35 -22.68
C ALA A 86 1.84 -6.62 -21.85
N GLU A 87 0.90 -7.38 -21.27
CA GLU A 87 -0.13 -6.82 -20.38
C GLU A 87 0.46 -6.24 -19.09
N ASP A 88 1.43 -6.92 -18.46
CA ASP A 88 2.11 -6.40 -17.27
C ASP A 88 2.82 -5.06 -17.56
N VAL A 89 3.45 -4.95 -18.74
CA VAL A 89 4.06 -3.69 -19.17
C VAL A 89 3.01 -2.61 -19.40
N ALA A 90 1.92 -2.92 -20.11
CA ALA A 90 0.83 -1.98 -20.37
C ALA A 90 0.18 -1.50 -19.08
N PHE A 91 -0.11 -2.40 -18.15
CA PHE A 91 -0.67 -2.09 -16.83
C PHE A 91 0.22 -1.10 -16.04
N LYS A 92 1.54 -1.32 -16.03
CA LYS A 92 2.49 -0.41 -15.35
C LYS A 92 2.54 0.96 -16.01
N GLU A 93 2.49 1.02 -17.34
CA GLU A 93 2.44 2.30 -18.07
C GLU A 93 1.13 3.05 -17.82
N ASP A 94 -0.01 2.35 -17.77
CA ASP A 94 -1.31 2.96 -17.45
C ASP A 94 -1.31 3.59 -16.06
N ILE A 95 -0.73 2.92 -15.05
CA ILE A 95 -0.58 3.47 -13.70
C ILE A 95 0.26 4.75 -13.72
N ARG A 96 1.41 4.74 -14.41
CA ARG A 96 2.30 5.90 -14.53
C ARG A 96 1.61 7.06 -15.22
N HIS A 97 0.98 6.78 -16.35
CA HIS A 97 0.24 7.78 -17.09
C HIS A 97 -0.88 8.40 -16.25
N LYS A 98 -1.59 7.58 -15.45
CA LYS A 98 -2.60 8.08 -14.52
C LYS A 98 -2.01 8.97 -13.43
N GLY A 99 -0.83 8.66 -12.94
CA GLY A 99 -0.08 9.53 -12.02
C GLY A 99 0.26 10.88 -12.65
N GLU A 100 0.78 10.88 -13.89
CA GLU A 100 1.10 12.10 -14.64
C GLU A 100 -0.15 12.97 -14.91
N GLU A 101 -1.24 12.35 -15.35
CA GLU A 101 -2.53 13.03 -15.53
C GLU A 101 -3.03 13.66 -14.23
N THR A 102 -2.89 12.95 -13.10
CA THR A 102 -3.33 13.43 -11.81
C THR A 102 -2.50 14.62 -11.34
N LEU A 103 -1.18 14.57 -11.49
CA LEU A 103 -0.29 15.69 -11.16
C LEU A 103 -0.61 16.93 -12.01
N LYS A 104 -0.89 16.73 -13.31
CA LYS A 104 -1.32 17.81 -14.17
C LYS A 104 -2.68 18.38 -13.74
N TRP A 105 -3.64 17.54 -13.40
CA TRP A 105 -4.93 17.98 -12.88
C TRP A 105 -4.78 18.78 -11.58
N MET A 106 -3.86 18.38 -10.69
CA MET A 106 -3.55 19.13 -9.48
C MET A 106 -3.04 20.53 -9.80
N GLU A 107 -2.13 20.67 -10.78
CA GLU A 107 -1.64 21.98 -11.26
C GLU A 107 -2.77 22.84 -11.82
N ASP A 108 -3.62 22.26 -12.67
CA ASP A 108 -4.72 22.97 -13.34
C ASP A 108 -5.82 23.43 -12.35
N THR A 109 -5.99 22.72 -11.23
CA THR A 109 -7.04 23.00 -10.22
C THR A 109 -6.53 23.67 -8.96
N GLY A 110 -5.22 23.71 -8.74
CA GLY A 110 -4.61 24.13 -7.47
C GLY A 110 -4.87 23.16 -6.33
N THR A 111 -5.16 21.89 -6.63
CA THR A 111 -5.43 20.87 -5.62
C THR A 111 -4.12 20.36 -5.04
N HIS A 112 -4.04 20.28 -3.70
CA HIS A 112 -2.90 19.68 -3.03
C HIS A 112 -2.99 18.14 -3.06
N GLY A 113 -1.85 17.45 -3.19
CA GLY A 113 -1.80 16.00 -3.29
C GLY A 113 -0.96 15.33 -2.21
N ILE A 114 -1.28 14.07 -1.97
CA ILE A 114 -0.51 13.18 -1.11
C ILE A 114 -0.05 11.97 -1.91
N VAL A 115 1.24 11.70 -1.90
CA VAL A 115 1.74 10.38 -2.27
C VAL A 115 1.53 9.45 -1.07
N LEU A 116 0.55 8.55 -1.18
CA LEU A 116 0.32 7.50 -0.21
C LEU A 116 1.29 6.35 -0.51
N ALA A 117 2.40 6.38 0.20
CA ALA A 117 3.51 5.48 -0.01
C ALA A 117 3.45 4.27 0.95
N GLY A 118 4.00 3.15 0.54
CA GLY A 118 4.04 1.95 1.37
C GLY A 118 4.50 0.72 0.62
N ARG A 119 4.07 -0.44 1.08
CA ARG A 119 4.26 -1.70 0.38
C ARG A 119 3.15 -1.92 -0.65
N PRO A 120 3.36 -2.72 -1.70
CA PRO A 120 2.32 -2.99 -2.69
C PRO A 120 1.00 -3.47 -2.08
N TYR A 121 1.03 -4.26 -1.02
CA TYR A 121 -0.18 -4.76 -0.35
C TYR A 121 -0.95 -3.67 0.42
N HIS A 122 -0.34 -2.51 0.71
CA HIS A 122 -1.04 -1.38 1.32
C HIS A 122 -2.08 -0.72 0.38
N LEU A 123 -2.08 -1.07 -0.91
CA LEU A 123 -3.10 -0.62 -1.86
C LEU A 123 -4.42 -1.40 -1.74
N ASP A 124 -4.41 -2.56 -1.08
CA ASP A 124 -5.61 -3.33 -0.83
C ASP A 124 -6.55 -2.60 0.15
N PRO A 125 -7.84 -2.42 -0.19
CA PRO A 125 -8.80 -1.68 0.65
C PRO A 125 -9.00 -2.27 2.05
N GLU A 126 -8.91 -3.58 2.21
CA GLU A 126 -9.02 -4.25 3.50
C GLU A 126 -7.79 -3.95 4.38
N ILE A 127 -6.62 -3.83 3.77
CA ILE A 127 -5.36 -3.56 4.48
C ILE A 127 -5.20 -2.08 4.81
N ASN A 128 -5.59 -1.17 3.91
CA ASN A 128 -5.44 0.27 4.13
C ASN A 128 -6.58 0.91 4.91
N HIS A 129 -7.64 0.17 5.23
CA HIS A 129 -8.76 0.61 6.05
C HIS A 129 -9.39 1.94 5.61
N ALA A 130 -9.55 2.15 4.31
CA ALA A 130 -10.11 3.37 3.71
C ALA A 130 -9.29 4.66 4.00
N ILE A 131 -7.99 4.56 4.22
CA ILE A 131 -7.10 5.73 4.36
C ILE A 131 -7.08 6.58 3.07
N PRO A 132 -7.05 6.03 1.84
CA PRO A 132 -7.17 6.83 0.62
C PRO A 132 -8.45 7.69 0.59
N GLU A 133 -9.59 7.11 0.93
CA GLU A 133 -10.88 7.79 0.99
C GLU A 133 -10.90 8.87 2.07
N LEU A 134 -10.24 8.60 3.19
CA LEU A 134 -10.09 9.59 4.26
C LEU A 134 -9.27 10.81 3.76
N LEU A 135 -8.17 10.61 3.07
CA LEU A 135 -7.38 11.69 2.45
C LEU A 135 -8.20 12.48 1.42
N GLN A 136 -8.93 11.78 0.54
CA GLN A 136 -9.82 12.42 -0.44
C GLN A 136 -10.94 13.21 0.24
N SER A 137 -11.43 12.79 1.41
CA SER A 137 -12.44 13.52 2.15
C SER A 137 -11.95 14.87 2.68
N PHE A 138 -10.65 15.08 2.78
CA PHE A 138 -10.03 16.37 3.06
C PHE A 138 -9.76 17.22 1.81
N GLY A 139 -10.25 16.82 0.64
CA GLY A 139 -10.05 17.53 -0.62
C GLY A 139 -8.68 17.31 -1.25
N LEU A 140 -7.94 16.29 -0.81
CA LEU A 140 -6.60 15.98 -1.31
C LEU A 140 -6.66 15.03 -2.50
N ALA A 141 -5.79 15.23 -3.49
CA ALA A 141 -5.48 14.20 -4.47
C ALA A 141 -4.65 13.09 -3.81
N VAL A 142 -4.89 11.84 -4.19
CA VAL A 142 -4.13 10.69 -3.67
C VAL A 142 -3.45 9.98 -4.82
N LEU A 143 -2.14 9.89 -4.74
CA LEU A 143 -1.28 9.18 -5.69
C LEU A 143 -0.57 8.03 -4.95
N THR A 144 -0.24 6.97 -5.69
CA THR A 144 0.58 5.88 -5.16
C THR A 144 2.03 6.04 -5.58
N GLU A 145 2.98 5.45 -4.84
CA GLU A 145 4.40 5.60 -5.17
C GLU A 145 4.74 5.03 -6.55
N ASP A 146 4.05 3.97 -7.01
CA ASP A 146 4.29 3.37 -8.34
C ASP A 146 3.76 4.20 -9.49
N SER A 147 2.79 5.08 -9.22
CA SER A 147 2.26 6.01 -10.22
C SER A 147 3.20 7.18 -10.50
N VAL A 148 4.13 7.50 -9.58
CA VAL A 148 4.94 8.73 -9.67
C VAL A 148 6.45 8.53 -9.51
N ALA A 149 6.92 7.41 -8.96
CA ALA A 149 8.33 7.18 -8.67
C ALA A 149 9.25 7.24 -9.90
N HIS A 150 8.74 7.02 -11.10
CA HIS A 150 9.48 7.10 -12.36
C HIS A 150 9.88 8.54 -12.74
N MET A 151 9.22 9.54 -12.16
CA MET A 151 9.40 10.97 -12.50
C MET A 151 10.58 11.61 -11.78
N ALA A 152 11.15 10.96 -10.78
CA ALA A 152 12.33 11.44 -10.07
C ALA A 152 13.32 10.30 -9.81
N ARG A 153 14.59 10.67 -9.67
CA ARG A 153 15.64 9.74 -9.29
C ARG A 153 16.38 10.28 -8.07
N LEU A 154 16.56 9.41 -7.10
CA LEU A 154 17.32 9.74 -5.90
C LEU A 154 18.81 9.83 -6.22
N GLU A 155 19.46 10.86 -5.69
CA GLU A 155 20.92 10.98 -5.74
C GLU A 155 21.57 9.96 -4.79
N ARG A 156 22.65 9.33 -5.24
CA ARG A 156 23.39 8.32 -4.48
C ARG A 156 24.83 8.79 -4.21
N PRO A 157 25.48 8.30 -3.14
CA PRO A 157 25.04 7.23 -2.24
C PRO A 157 24.01 7.69 -1.20
N ILE A 158 23.14 6.77 -0.79
CA ILE A 158 22.24 6.95 0.37
C ILE A 158 22.81 6.25 1.60
N ARG A 159 22.29 6.59 2.77
CA ARG A 159 22.77 6.05 4.05
C ARG A 159 22.56 4.55 4.21
N VAL A 160 21.44 4.04 3.66
CA VAL A 160 21.08 2.62 3.73
C VAL A 160 21.45 1.89 2.44
N VAL A 161 21.52 0.57 2.52
CA VAL A 161 21.73 -0.26 1.33
C VAL A 161 20.48 -0.24 0.45
N ASP A 162 20.62 0.26 -0.77
CA ASP A 162 19.54 0.39 -1.76
C ASP A 162 19.46 -0.87 -2.62
N GLN A 163 18.91 -1.94 -2.08
CA GLN A 163 18.88 -3.25 -2.74
C GLN A 163 17.47 -3.83 -2.93
N TRP A 164 16.45 -3.23 -2.34
CA TRP A 164 15.08 -3.73 -2.44
C TRP A 164 14.25 -2.87 -3.37
N MET A 165 13.67 -3.48 -4.37
CA MET A 165 12.93 -2.84 -5.45
C MET A 165 11.84 -1.88 -4.96
N TYR A 166 11.03 -2.30 -3.98
CA TYR A 166 9.95 -1.46 -3.47
C TYR A 166 10.44 -0.30 -2.59
N HIS A 167 11.58 -0.46 -1.90
CA HIS A 167 12.18 0.65 -1.13
C HIS A 167 12.76 1.72 -2.06
N THR A 168 13.45 1.31 -3.11
CA THR A 168 13.95 2.24 -4.13
C THR A 168 12.83 3.08 -4.72
N ARG A 169 11.67 2.47 -4.96
CA ARG A 169 10.48 3.16 -5.44
C ARG A 169 9.94 4.18 -4.43
N LEU A 170 9.92 3.83 -3.13
CA LEU A 170 9.59 4.77 -2.06
C LEU A 170 10.54 5.97 -2.01
N TYR A 171 11.84 5.74 -2.13
CA TYR A 171 12.85 6.79 -2.11
C TYR A 171 12.71 7.74 -3.31
N ASN A 172 12.45 7.20 -4.49
CA ASN A 172 12.23 8.00 -5.69
C ASN A 172 10.94 8.84 -5.59
N SER A 173 9.87 8.28 -5.05
CA SER A 173 8.64 9.06 -4.81
C SER A 173 8.84 10.14 -3.75
N ALA A 174 9.59 9.86 -2.67
CA ALA A 174 9.98 10.87 -1.70
C ALA A 174 10.82 11.99 -2.36
N LYS A 175 11.76 11.62 -3.24
CA LYS A 175 12.54 12.61 -4.01
C LYS A 175 11.65 13.48 -4.90
N LEU A 176 10.65 12.90 -5.58
CA LEU A 176 9.70 13.70 -6.35
C LEU A 176 8.98 14.72 -5.47
N VAL A 177 8.50 14.31 -4.31
CA VAL A 177 7.82 15.19 -3.35
C VAL A 177 8.68 16.37 -2.95
N THR A 178 9.99 16.20 -2.82
CA THR A 178 10.90 17.32 -2.51
C THR A 178 11.03 18.37 -3.62
N THR A 179 10.53 18.09 -4.82
CA THR A 179 10.61 19.01 -5.97
C THR A 179 9.30 19.77 -6.23
N ARG A 180 8.26 19.54 -5.39
CA ARG A 180 6.92 20.08 -5.60
C ARG A 180 6.34 20.63 -4.30
N ASP A 181 5.83 21.86 -4.36
CA ASP A 181 5.20 22.51 -3.19
C ASP A 181 3.76 22.04 -2.94
N ASP A 182 3.09 21.54 -4.01
CA ASP A 182 1.71 21.05 -3.99
C ASP A 182 1.58 19.55 -3.66
N LEU A 183 2.68 18.90 -3.25
CA LEU A 183 2.74 17.47 -3.04
C LEU A 183 3.47 17.13 -1.74
N ASP A 184 2.87 16.31 -0.90
CA ASP A 184 3.48 15.74 0.30
C ASP A 184 3.38 14.22 0.32
N LEU A 185 4.02 13.56 1.32
CA LEU A 185 4.07 12.12 1.42
C LEU A 185 3.55 11.64 2.76
N VAL A 186 2.63 10.69 2.72
CA VAL A 186 2.19 9.91 3.88
C VAL A 186 2.60 8.46 3.67
N GLN A 187 3.40 7.91 4.57
CA GLN A 187 3.84 6.53 4.48
C GLN A 187 2.99 5.62 5.35
N LEU A 188 2.43 4.57 4.75
CA LEU A 188 1.85 3.43 5.46
C LEU A 188 2.96 2.48 5.88
N ASN A 189 2.91 2.03 7.12
CA ASN A 189 3.91 1.14 7.71
C ASN A 189 3.20 0.05 8.51
N SER A 190 3.52 -1.21 8.22
CA SER A 190 3.00 -2.35 8.96
C SER A 190 3.81 -2.62 10.22
N PHE A 191 3.13 -2.98 11.31
CA PHE A 191 3.78 -3.38 12.55
C PHE A 191 4.67 -4.61 12.34
N GLY A 192 5.86 -4.59 12.95
CA GLY A 192 6.79 -5.71 12.91
C GLY A 192 7.58 -5.90 11.62
N CYS A 193 7.40 -5.05 10.60
CA CYS A 193 8.23 -5.10 9.40
C CYS A 193 9.61 -4.49 9.67
N GLY A 194 10.64 -5.32 9.84
CA GLY A 194 12.01 -4.85 10.12
C GLY A 194 12.62 -4.03 8.99
N LEU A 195 12.24 -4.31 7.72
CA LEU A 195 12.70 -3.53 6.58
C LEU A 195 12.09 -2.13 6.56
N ASP A 196 10.85 -1.97 7.01
CA ASP A 196 10.20 -0.66 7.09
C ASP A 196 10.87 0.26 8.11
N ALA A 197 11.48 -0.29 9.17
CA ALA A 197 12.25 0.49 10.12
C ALA A 197 13.42 1.25 9.46
N LEU A 198 14.11 0.61 8.50
CA LEU A 198 15.17 1.25 7.72
C LEU A 198 14.62 2.22 6.67
N THR A 199 13.52 1.84 6.04
CA THR A 199 12.89 2.62 4.97
C THR A 199 12.32 3.93 5.50
N THR A 200 11.66 3.90 6.67
CA THR A 200 11.11 5.10 7.30
C THR A 200 12.19 6.13 7.61
N ASP A 201 13.31 5.70 8.17
CA ASP A 201 14.43 6.59 8.48
C ASP A 201 15.01 7.25 7.22
N GLN A 202 15.16 6.50 6.14
CA GLN A 202 15.71 7.04 4.90
C GLN A 202 14.72 7.98 4.19
N VAL A 203 13.41 7.66 4.17
CA VAL A 203 12.37 8.54 3.61
C VAL A 203 12.28 9.83 4.42
N GLN A 204 12.34 9.74 5.76
CA GLN A 204 12.38 10.90 6.64
C GLN A 204 13.58 11.82 6.33
N GLU A 205 14.76 11.25 6.18
CA GLU A 205 15.97 12.00 5.84
C GLU A 205 15.84 12.74 4.50
N ILE A 206 15.26 12.10 3.49
CA ILE A 206 15.04 12.72 2.17
C ILE A 206 14.06 13.90 2.28
N LEU A 207 12.95 13.73 2.98
CA LEU A 207 11.89 14.73 3.09
C LEU A 207 12.31 15.89 3.98
N GLU A 208 12.79 15.62 5.19
CA GLU A 208 13.22 16.65 6.16
C GLU A 208 14.42 17.44 5.66
N GLY A 209 15.33 16.80 4.93
CA GLY A 209 16.46 17.46 4.27
C GLY A 209 16.04 18.51 3.23
N ALA A 210 14.82 18.45 2.73
CA ALA A 210 14.21 19.41 1.82
C ALA A 210 13.14 20.30 2.51
N GLY A 211 13.03 20.25 3.83
CA GLY A 211 12.03 21.02 4.57
C GLY A 211 10.61 20.50 4.49
N LYS A 212 10.40 19.29 3.98
CA LYS A 212 9.09 18.64 3.91
C LYS A 212 8.75 17.92 5.22
N ILE A 213 7.46 17.86 5.55
CA ILE A 213 6.97 17.18 6.75
C ILE A 213 6.84 15.69 6.46
N TYR A 214 7.47 14.86 7.29
CA TYR A 214 7.32 13.41 7.18
C TYR A 214 6.21 12.88 8.08
N THR A 215 5.25 12.16 7.49
CA THR A 215 4.12 11.56 8.21
C THR A 215 4.05 10.07 7.97
N VAL A 216 4.06 9.28 9.06
CA VAL A 216 3.90 7.82 9.05
C VAL A 216 2.59 7.45 9.72
N LEU A 217 1.81 6.61 9.05
CA LEU A 217 0.65 5.94 9.60
C LEU A 217 0.98 4.46 9.82
N LYS A 218 1.00 4.03 11.07
CA LYS A 218 1.17 2.62 11.40
C LYS A 218 -0.18 1.94 11.32
N ILE A 219 -0.26 0.90 10.51
CA ILE A 219 -1.44 0.08 10.32
C ILE A 219 -1.16 -1.35 10.76
N ASP A 220 -2.15 -1.97 11.38
CA ASP A 220 -2.18 -3.37 11.77
C ASP A 220 -3.59 -3.95 11.51
N GLU A 221 -3.84 -5.15 11.96
CA GLU A 221 -5.11 -5.86 11.75
C GLU A 221 -6.33 -5.09 12.30
N VAL A 222 -6.11 -4.26 13.33
CA VAL A 222 -7.17 -3.46 13.97
C VAL A 222 -6.84 -1.98 13.88
N SER A 223 -6.86 -1.42 12.68
CA SER A 223 -6.56 0.00 12.50
C SER A 223 -7.78 0.87 12.78
N ASN A 224 -7.61 1.80 13.71
CA ASN A 224 -8.62 2.80 14.02
C ASN A 224 -8.42 4.05 13.15
N LEU A 225 -9.37 4.32 12.24
CA LEU A 225 -9.35 5.53 11.40
C LEU A 225 -9.29 6.84 12.20
N GLY A 226 -9.73 6.83 13.47
CA GLY A 226 -9.63 8.00 14.35
C GLY A 226 -8.20 8.46 14.55
N ALA A 227 -7.25 7.53 14.77
CA ALA A 227 -5.83 7.85 14.92
C ALA A 227 -5.23 8.38 13.61
N ALA A 228 -5.58 7.75 12.48
CA ALA A 228 -5.16 8.21 11.16
C ALA A 228 -5.69 9.61 10.85
N ARG A 229 -6.98 9.89 11.15
CA ARG A 229 -7.63 11.19 10.98
C ARG A 229 -6.92 12.28 11.79
N ILE A 230 -6.60 12.02 13.05
CA ILE A 230 -5.88 12.98 13.90
C ILE A 230 -4.50 13.30 13.30
N ARG A 231 -3.76 12.29 12.88
CA ARG A 231 -2.43 12.49 12.26
C ARG A 231 -2.50 13.27 10.96
N ILE A 232 -3.46 12.97 10.08
CA ILE A 232 -3.66 13.68 8.83
C ILE A 232 -4.06 15.14 9.09
N ARG A 233 -4.97 15.40 10.04
CA ARG A 233 -5.31 16.78 10.44
C ARG A 233 -4.11 17.53 11.00
N SER A 234 -3.27 16.88 11.81
CA SER A 234 -2.04 17.49 12.31
C SER A 234 -1.07 17.81 11.19
N LEU A 235 -0.93 16.93 10.18
CA LEU A 235 -0.13 17.20 8.99
C LEU A 235 -0.67 18.43 8.24
N LEU A 236 -1.97 18.48 7.96
CA LEU A 236 -2.59 19.60 7.23
C LEU A 236 -2.45 20.93 7.98
N ALA A 237 -2.58 20.91 9.32
CA ALA A 237 -2.36 22.10 10.14
C ALA A 237 -0.90 22.56 10.05
N ALA A 238 0.06 21.64 10.17
CA ALA A 238 1.47 21.97 10.07
C ALA A 238 1.90 22.47 8.68
N LEU A 239 1.32 21.90 7.61
CA LEU A 239 1.53 22.38 6.23
C LEU A 239 0.98 23.79 6.04
N LYS A 240 -0.18 24.09 6.63
CA LYS A 240 -0.74 25.44 6.62
C LYS A 240 0.13 26.43 7.36
N ASP A 241 0.55 26.11 8.59
CA ASP A 241 1.44 26.97 9.38
C ASP A 241 2.77 27.24 8.61
N GLN A 242 3.35 26.22 7.99
CA GLN A 242 4.56 26.36 7.18
C GLN A 242 4.34 27.26 5.94
N ALA A 243 3.19 27.15 5.28
CA ALA A 243 2.84 28.00 4.15
C ALA A 243 2.64 29.47 4.59
N ASP A 244 2.00 29.70 5.73
CA ASP A 244 1.78 31.03 6.29
C ASP A 244 3.12 31.68 6.67
N GLU A 245 4.04 30.94 7.32
CA GLU A 245 5.39 31.41 7.62
C GLU A 245 6.20 31.79 6.37
N LEU A 246 6.12 30.95 5.32
CA LEU A 246 6.79 31.23 4.05
C LEU A 246 6.19 32.44 3.33
N ALA A 247 4.86 32.63 3.41
CA ALA A 247 4.18 33.78 2.84
C ALA A 247 4.56 35.08 3.58
N GLU A 248 4.71 35.05 4.90
CA GLU A 248 5.21 36.18 5.70
C GLU A 248 6.67 36.54 5.38
N GLN A 249 7.52 35.53 5.18
CA GLN A 249 8.94 35.72 4.84
C GLN A 249 9.15 36.25 3.43
N ASN A 250 8.29 35.86 2.49
CA ASN A 250 8.39 36.23 1.09
C ASN A 250 7.07 36.86 0.60
N ALA A 251 6.95 38.17 0.71
CA ALA A 251 5.77 38.94 0.30
C ALA A 251 5.34 38.74 -1.18
N HIS A 252 6.04 37.92 -1.93
CA HIS A 252 5.77 37.59 -3.36
C HIS A 252 5.71 36.08 -3.64
N ALA A 253 5.74 35.22 -2.61
CA ALA A 253 5.64 33.79 -2.84
C ALA A 253 4.18 33.41 -3.14
N SER A 254 4.00 32.65 -4.23
CA SER A 254 2.72 32.01 -4.57
C SER A 254 2.19 31.25 -3.36
N THR A 255 0.95 31.53 -2.96
CA THR A 255 0.28 30.82 -1.87
C THR A 255 0.29 29.33 -2.13
N CYS A 256 0.86 28.55 -1.25
CA CYS A 256 0.72 27.11 -1.28
C CYS A 256 -0.77 26.74 -1.22
N ALA A 257 -1.21 25.77 -2.03
CA ALA A 257 -2.59 25.33 -2.09
C ALA A 257 -3.16 24.94 -0.71
N VAL A 258 -2.29 24.48 0.21
CA VAL A 258 -2.65 24.15 1.60
C VAL A 258 -3.08 25.38 2.42
N ALA A 259 -2.48 26.56 2.15
CA ALA A 259 -2.87 27.79 2.85
C ALA A 259 -4.32 28.22 2.54
N SER A 260 -4.87 27.79 1.41
CA SER A 260 -6.27 28.02 1.03
C SER A 260 -7.26 26.96 1.56
N LEU A 261 -6.78 25.87 2.17
CA LEU A 261 -7.63 24.83 2.72
C LEU A 261 -8.32 25.32 4.01
N ASP A 262 -9.62 25.47 3.95
CA ASP A 262 -10.44 25.67 5.15
C ASP A 262 -10.73 24.30 5.79
N ILE A 263 -9.81 23.88 6.66
CA ILE A 263 -9.86 22.57 7.33
C ILE A 263 -11.14 22.42 8.16
N ASP A 264 -11.62 23.50 8.77
CA ASP A 264 -12.82 23.47 9.58
C ASP A 264 -14.08 23.36 8.71
N ALA A 265 -14.13 24.05 7.56
CA ALA A 265 -15.19 23.90 6.57
C ALA A 265 -15.22 22.50 5.95
N ILE A 266 -14.05 21.94 5.62
CA ILE A 266 -13.92 20.57 5.11
C ILE A 266 -14.37 19.56 6.17
N GLN A 267 -13.98 19.72 7.43
CA GLN A 267 -14.43 18.85 8.51
C GLN A 267 -15.95 18.92 8.70
N ALA A 268 -16.54 20.12 8.64
CA ALA A 268 -17.98 20.29 8.74
C ALA A 268 -18.73 19.60 7.58
N ASP A 269 -18.20 19.66 6.35
CA ASP A 269 -18.77 18.95 5.18
C ASP A 269 -18.68 17.43 5.35
N ILE A 270 -17.56 16.91 5.86
CA ILE A 270 -17.39 15.49 6.18
C ILE A 270 -18.40 15.03 7.21
N ASP A 271 -18.54 15.78 8.30
CA ASP A 271 -19.45 15.44 9.39
C ASP A 271 -20.92 15.48 8.90
N ALA A 272 -21.27 16.43 8.04
CA ALA A 272 -22.59 16.51 7.41
C ALA A 272 -22.87 15.31 6.50
N ARG A 273 -21.92 14.93 5.64
CA ARG A 273 -22.06 13.75 4.75
C ARG A 273 -22.10 12.44 5.53
N LEU A 274 -21.34 12.34 6.62
CA LEU A 274 -21.38 11.18 7.51
C LEU A 274 -22.74 11.07 8.20
N ALA A 275 -23.28 12.19 8.69
CA ALA A 275 -24.60 12.24 9.29
C ALA A 275 -25.71 11.89 8.28
N GLU A 276 -25.57 12.34 7.02
CA GLU A 276 -26.51 12.02 5.94
C GLU A 276 -26.50 10.52 5.60
N LYS A 277 -25.30 9.90 5.51
CA LYS A 277 -25.16 8.47 5.18
C LYS A 277 -25.52 7.54 6.33
N THR A 278 -25.21 7.91 7.55
CA THR A 278 -25.36 7.04 8.73
C THR A 278 -26.52 7.42 9.62
N GLY A 279 -27.11 8.61 9.46
CA GLY A 279 -28.12 9.20 10.35
C GLY A 279 -27.58 9.47 11.76
N LYS A 280 -26.25 9.49 11.93
CA LYS A 280 -25.58 9.69 13.23
C LYS A 280 -24.49 10.74 13.11
N THR A 281 -24.32 11.52 14.17
CA THR A 281 -23.16 12.40 14.30
C THR A 281 -21.89 11.59 14.52
N GLU A 282 -20.69 12.17 14.29
CA GLU A 282 -19.41 11.49 14.48
C GLU A 282 -19.29 10.87 15.89
N GLY A 283 -19.71 11.59 16.92
CA GLY A 283 -19.72 11.08 18.29
C GLY A 283 -20.68 9.91 18.51
N GLU A 284 -21.80 9.88 17.81
CA GLU A 284 -22.76 8.77 17.87
C GLU A 284 -22.28 7.56 17.04
N ALA A 285 -21.64 7.79 15.90
CA ALA A 285 -21.03 6.73 15.10
C ALA A 285 -19.84 6.10 15.83
N ALA A 286 -18.97 6.90 16.46
CA ALA A 286 -17.86 6.41 17.27
C ALA A 286 -18.35 5.63 18.51
N ARG A 287 -19.41 6.07 19.17
CA ARG A 287 -20.01 5.34 20.29
C ARG A 287 -20.66 4.04 19.85
N ALA A 288 -21.34 4.05 18.70
CA ALA A 288 -21.96 2.84 18.16
C ALA A 288 -20.92 1.81 17.74
N LEU A 289 -19.79 2.24 17.18
CA LEU A 289 -18.67 1.35 16.84
C LEU A 289 -17.98 0.81 18.09
N ALA A 290 -17.75 1.66 19.09
CA ALA A 290 -17.17 1.24 20.37
C ALA A 290 -18.08 0.25 21.11
N GLN A 291 -19.40 0.45 21.03
CA GLN A 291 -20.36 -0.49 21.61
C GLN A 291 -20.37 -1.82 20.85
N ALA A 292 -20.35 -1.80 19.51
CA ALA A 292 -20.31 -3.00 18.71
C ALA A 292 -19.05 -3.85 18.97
N THR A 293 -17.88 -3.18 19.15
CA THR A 293 -16.64 -3.87 19.53
C THR A 293 -16.66 -4.45 20.93
N LEU A 294 -17.36 -3.81 21.87
CA LEU A 294 -17.56 -4.35 23.21
C LEU A 294 -18.50 -5.57 23.18
N ASP A 295 -19.60 -5.49 22.44
CA ASP A 295 -20.56 -6.58 22.27
C ASP A 295 -19.92 -7.80 21.58
N GLU A 296 -19.03 -7.60 20.57
CA GLU A 296 -18.23 -8.68 19.96
C GLU A 296 -17.21 -9.30 20.94
N ALA A 297 -16.56 -8.50 21.76
CA ALA A 297 -15.62 -8.98 22.75
C ALA A 297 -16.32 -9.80 23.86
N GLU A 298 -17.50 -9.37 24.31
CA GLU A 298 -18.32 -10.12 25.25
C GLU A 298 -18.82 -11.43 24.65
N ALA A 299 -19.28 -11.43 23.39
CA ALA A 299 -19.70 -12.64 22.70
C ALA A 299 -18.57 -13.66 22.52
N THR A 300 -17.34 -13.17 22.26
CA THR A 300 -16.15 -14.02 22.15
C THR A 300 -15.78 -14.62 23.51
N GLN A 301 -15.86 -13.83 24.59
CA GLN A 301 -15.61 -14.34 25.94
C GLN A 301 -16.65 -15.38 26.39
N GLU A 302 -17.93 -15.20 26.04
CA GLU A 302 -18.97 -16.19 26.31
C GLU A 302 -18.75 -17.47 25.51
N ALA A 303 -18.33 -17.39 24.24
CA ALA A 303 -18.01 -18.54 23.42
C ALA A 303 -16.82 -19.33 23.97
N ASP A 304 -15.75 -18.66 24.40
CA ASP A 304 -14.59 -19.29 25.03
C ASP A 304 -14.93 -19.93 26.39
N ALA A 305 -15.81 -19.29 27.15
CA ALA A 305 -16.28 -19.85 28.41
C ALA A 305 -17.15 -21.12 28.21
N LEU A 306 -18.00 -21.14 27.17
CA LEU A 306 -18.76 -22.34 26.80
C LEU A 306 -17.84 -23.49 26.33
N ALA A 307 -16.87 -23.18 25.46
CA ALA A 307 -15.92 -24.16 24.94
C ALA A 307 -15.08 -24.80 26.06
N THR A 308 -14.67 -24.00 27.06
CA THR A 308 -13.95 -24.51 28.24
C THR A 308 -14.83 -25.38 29.15
N THR A 309 -16.11 -25.09 29.23
CA THR A 309 -17.06 -25.90 30.02
C THR A 309 -17.35 -27.26 29.37
N GLU A 310 -17.58 -27.26 28.03
CA GLU A 310 -17.77 -28.47 27.24
C GLU A 310 -16.51 -29.38 27.25
N ALA A 311 -15.31 -28.79 27.20
CA ALA A 311 -14.06 -29.53 27.29
C ALA A 311 -13.86 -30.17 28.69
N ALA A 312 -14.33 -29.51 29.75
CA ALA A 312 -14.26 -30.07 31.12
C ALA A 312 -15.29 -31.20 31.35
N GLU A 313 -16.47 -31.12 30.74
CA GLU A 313 -17.50 -32.18 30.83
C GLU A 313 -17.13 -33.41 29.98
N SER A 314 -16.40 -33.24 28.87
CA SER A 314 -15.95 -34.36 28.05
C SER A 314 -14.74 -35.11 28.63
N ALA A 315 -14.06 -34.55 29.63
CA ALA A 315 -12.90 -35.15 30.33
C ALA A 315 -13.27 -35.86 31.64
N SER A 316 -14.56 -35.89 32.03
CA SER A 316 -15.09 -36.58 33.19
C SER A 316 -15.77 -37.87 32.80
#